data_f03cdd89869d9d59170c786c54259479
#
_entry.id   f03cdd89869d9d59170c786c54259479
#
_cell.length_a   1.000
_cell.length_b   1.000
_cell.length_c   1.000
_cell.angle_alpha   90.00
_cell.angle_beta   90.00
_cell.angle_gamma   90.00
#
_symmetry.space_group_name_H-M   'P 1'
#
loop_
_entity.id
_entity.type
_entity.pdbx_description
1 polymer ?
#
loop_
_entity_poly.entity_id
_entity_poly.type
_entity_poly.pdbx_seq_one_letter_code
_entity_poly.pdbx_strand_id
1 'polypeptide(L)'
;MFKKIDHIGLVVSDLEAAKDFFLVLGFTIVKRQLLEGEWLDKVVNLPDAKAEYIALTIPDTQTNLELLKFYTPEGNRDGHISMSNQIGFRHIALEVKDIESVVVDLKKQGITFFSEIQTFNNQKKLCYFLGPEGIILELAEYL
;
A
#
# COMPACT_ATOMS: atom_id res chain seq x y z
N MET A 1 -25.79 -6.62 2.87
CA MET A 1 -24.80 -6.39 3.94
C MET A 1 -23.40 -6.74 3.41
N PHE A 2 -22.39 -6.00 3.82
CA PHE A 2 -21.01 -6.24 3.41
C PHE A 2 -20.45 -7.54 4.01
N LYS A 3 -19.63 -8.25 3.29
CA LYS A 3 -19.03 -9.52 3.74
C LYS A 3 -17.62 -9.33 4.32
N LYS A 4 -16.78 -8.58 3.64
CA LYS A 4 -15.38 -8.33 3.99
C LYS A 4 -14.85 -7.11 3.25
N ILE A 5 -13.67 -6.62 3.64
CA ILE A 5 -12.88 -5.75 2.78
C ILE A 5 -12.21 -6.65 1.74
N ASP A 6 -12.57 -6.50 0.47
CA ASP A 6 -12.06 -7.34 -0.61
C ASP A 6 -10.63 -6.97 -0.99
N HIS A 7 -10.41 -5.70 -1.28
CA HIS A 7 -9.08 -5.17 -1.58
C HIS A 7 -8.95 -3.69 -1.19
N ILE A 8 -7.72 -3.24 -1.15
CA ILE A 8 -7.34 -1.84 -0.98
C ILE A 8 -6.58 -1.43 -2.23
N GLY A 9 -7.05 -0.41 -2.93
CA GLY A 9 -6.41 0.11 -4.13
C GLY A 9 -5.45 1.25 -3.85
N LEU A 10 -4.23 1.15 -4.35
CA LEU A 10 -3.22 2.20 -4.34
C LEU A 10 -2.89 2.59 -5.78
N VAL A 11 -3.12 3.84 -6.13
CA VAL A 11 -2.74 4.36 -7.45
C VAL A 11 -1.31 4.87 -7.38
N VAL A 12 -0.46 4.39 -8.28
CA VAL A 12 0.96 4.71 -8.35
C VAL A 12 1.35 5.13 -9.78
N SER A 13 2.41 5.88 -9.91
CA SER A 13 2.93 6.28 -11.23
C SER A 13 3.91 5.25 -11.82
N ASP A 14 4.64 4.53 -10.97
CA ASP A 14 5.56 3.45 -11.35
C ASP A 14 5.09 2.13 -10.76
N LEU A 15 4.38 1.35 -11.58
CA LEU A 15 3.78 0.08 -11.16
C LEU A 15 4.84 -0.98 -10.82
N GLU A 16 5.94 -1.04 -11.57
CA GLU A 16 7.01 -2.01 -11.34
C GLU A 16 7.78 -1.70 -10.06
N ALA A 17 8.14 -0.44 -9.83
CA ALA A 17 8.82 -0.04 -8.59
C ALA A 17 7.93 -0.29 -7.36
N ALA A 18 6.64 0.01 -7.46
CA ALA A 18 5.68 -0.27 -6.38
C ALA A 18 5.55 -1.77 -6.10
N LYS A 19 5.43 -2.59 -7.14
CA LYS A 19 5.40 -4.05 -7.02
C LYS A 19 6.67 -4.56 -6.32
N ASP A 20 7.83 -4.16 -6.78
CA ASP A 20 9.12 -4.62 -6.23
C ASP A 20 9.25 -4.26 -4.75
N PHE A 21 8.80 -3.05 -4.36
CA PHE A 21 8.75 -2.63 -2.96
C PHE A 21 7.93 -3.61 -2.09
N PHE A 22 6.71 -3.95 -2.51
CA PHE A 22 5.87 -4.84 -1.73
C PHE A 22 6.36 -6.30 -1.74
N LEU A 23 7.03 -6.75 -2.80
CA LEU A 23 7.71 -8.06 -2.80
C LEU A 23 8.81 -8.14 -1.74
N VAL A 24 9.56 -7.05 -1.53
CA VAL A 24 10.54 -6.94 -0.42
C VAL A 24 9.88 -7.10 0.95
N LEU A 25 8.65 -6.61 1.12
CA LEU A 25 7.87 -6.77 2.35
C LEU A 25 7.30 -8.19 2.53
N GLY A 26 7.47 -9.09 1.57
CA GLY A 26 6.95 -10.45 1.63
C GLY A 26 5.59 -10.65 0.97
N PHE A 27 5.08 -9.67 0.25
CA PHE A 27 3.89 -9.87 -0.58
C PHE A 27 4.20 -10.76 -1.77
N THR A 28 3.18 -11.46 -2.27
CA THR A 28 3.24 -12.26 -3.48
C THR A 28 2.20 -11.80 -4.49
N ILE A 29 2.50 -11.99 -5.78
CA ILE A 29 1.61 -11.59 -6.86
C ILE A 29 0.50 -12.62 -6.99
N VAL A 30 -0.75 -12.14 -6.98
CA VAL A 30 -1.93 -12.98 -7.25
C VAL A 30 -2.32 -12.88 -8.71
N LYS A 31 -2.33 -11.66 -9.25
CA LYS A 31 -2.84 -11.39 -10.60
C LYS A 31 -2.30 -10.07 -11.12
N ARG A 32 -2.14 -9.99 -12.45
CA ARG A 32 -1.84 -8.75 -13.17
C ARG A 32 -2.79 -8.64 -14.35
N GLN A 33 -3.38 -7.46 -14.58
CA GLN A 33 -4.34 -7.27 -15.65
C GLN A 33 -4.42 -5.85 -16.15
N LEU A 34 -4.52 -5.71 -17.47
CA LEU A 34 -4.91 -4.47 -18.15
C LEU A 34 -6.42 -4.28 -18.08
N LEU A 35 -6.84 -3.04 -17.87
CA LEU A 35 -8.22 -2.62 -17.79
C LEU A 35 -8.47 -1.50 -18.80
N GLU A 36 -9.43 -1.69 -19.69
CA GLU A 36 -9.88 -0.68 -20.64
C GLU A 36 -11.28 -1.01 -21.16
N GLY A 37 -11.94 -0.04 -21.73
CA GLY A 37 -13.28 -0.18 -22.33
C GLY A 37 -14.33 0.67 -21.62
N GLU A 38 -15.51 0.74 -22.23
CA GLU A 38 -16.62 1.56 -21.75
C GLU A 38 -17.07 1.21 -20.33
N TRP A 39 -16.98 -0.06 -19.94
CA TRP A 39 -17.28 -0.50 -18.59
C TRP A 39 -16.37 0.15 -17.55
N LEU A 40 -15.08 0.28 -17.86
CA LEU A 40 -14.10 0.91 -16.96
C LEU A 40 -14.40 2.40 -16.83
N ASP A 41 -14.61 3.08 -17.98
CA ASP A 41 -14.93 4.51 -18.00
C ASP A 41 -16.12 4.84 -17.09
N LYS A 42 -17.14 4.01 -17.15
CA LYS A 42 -18.33 4.17 -16.30
C LYS A 42 -18.06 3.88 -14.83
N VAL A 43 -17.27 2.86 -14.52
CA VAL A 43 -16.95 2.49 -13.13
C VAL A 43 -16.09 3.54 -12.45
N VAL A 44 -15.04 4.00 -13.12
CA VAL A 44 -14.10 4.98 -12.53
C VAL A 44 -14.52 6.44 -12.80
N ASN A 45 -15.56 6.66 -13.62
CA ASN A 45 -16.08 7.98 -14.03
C ASN A 45 -14.98 8.86 -14.64
N LEU A 46 -14.22 8.29 -15.56
CA LEU A 46 -13.18 8.97 -16.34
C LEU A 46 -13.33 8.63 -17.82
N PRO A 47 -13.07 9.59 -18.73
CA PRO A 47 -13.17 9.33 -20.18
C PRO A 47 -11.98 8.52 -20.68
N ASP A 48 -12.22 7.60 -21.59
CA ASP A 48 -11.18 6.82 -22.28
C ASP A 48 -10.15 6.21 -21.30
N ALA A 49 -10.61 5.66 -20.20
CA ALA A 49 -9.76 5.15 -19.14
C ALA A 49 -9.01 3.89 -19.60
N LYS A 50 -7.70 3.90 -19.34
CA LYS A 50 -6.84 2.74 -19.48
C LYS A 50 -5.94 2.63 -18.27
N ALA A 51 -6.00 1.50 -17.61
CA ALA A 51 -5.24 1.23 -16.39
C ALA A 51 -4.67 -0.18 -16.40
N GLU A 52 -3.74 -0.42 -15.51
CA GLU A 52 -3.23 -1.75 -15.19
C GLU A 52 -3.21 -1.91 -13.68
N TYR A 53 -3.52 -3.10 -13.18
CA TYR A 53 -3.33 -3.39 -11.78
C TYR A 53 -2.54 -4.68 -11.56
N ILE A 54 -1.89 -4.73 -10.41
CA ILE A 54 -1.25 -5.92 -9.85
C ILE A 54 -1.88 -6.17 -8.48
N ALA A 55 -2.55 -7.29 -8.32
CA ALA A 55 -3.06 -7.73 -7.04
C ALA A 55 -1.99 -8.49 -6.26
N LEU A 56 -1.77 -8.09 -5.03
CA LEU A 56 -0.78 -8.64 -4.12
C LEU A 56 -1.46 -9.17 -2.86
N THR A 57 -0.88 -10.19 -2.26
CA THR A 57 -1.35 -10.78 -1.01
C THR A 57 -0.20 -11.16 -0.10
N ILE A 58 -0.50 -11.31 1.19
CA ILE A 58 0.38 -11.97 2.17
C ILE A 58 -0.36 -13.17 2.76
N PRO A 59 0.36 -14.16 3.35
CA PRO A 59 -0.29 -15.29 4.00
C PRO A 59 -1.32 -14.86 5.05
N ASP A 60 -2.38 -15.64 5.20
CA ASP A 60 -3.43 -15.49 6.21
C ASP A 60 -4.28 -14.21 6.12
N THR A 61 -4.21 -13.47 5.01
CA THR A 61 -5.10 -12.34 4.73
C THR A 61 -6.23 -12.70 3.78
N GLN A 62 -7.39 -12.07 3.96
CA GLN A 62 -8.51 -12.14 3.01
C GLN A 62 -8.65 -10.86 2.19
N THR A 63 -7.84 -9.85 2.45
CA THR A 63 -7.84 -8.56 1.77
C THR A 63 -6.60 -8.44 0.92
N ASN A 64 -6.77 -8.26 -0.39
CA ASN A 64 -5.66 -8.04 -1.30
C ASN A 64 -5.27 -6.56 -1.33
N LEU A 65 -4.03 -6.31 -1.68
CA LEU A 65 -3.56 -4.98 -2.06
C LEU A 65 -3.51 -4.91 -3.60
N GLU A 66 -4.20 -3.95 -4.19
CA GLU A 66 -4.15 -3.71 -5.64
C GLU A 66 -3.36 -2.45 -5.94
N LEU A 67 -2.23 -2.62 -6.62
CA LEU A 67 -1.47 -1.52 -7.18
C LEU A 67 -2.03 -1.18 -8.55
N LEU A 68 -2.43 0.08 -8.77
CA LEU A 68 -3.02 0.53 -10.02
C LEU A 68 -2.16 1.64 -10.64
N LYS A 69 -2.01 1.58 -11.96
CA LYS A 69 -1.49 2.68 -12.75
C LYS A 69 -2.50 3.05 -13.82
N PHE A 70 -2.87 4.33 -13.88
CA PHE A 70 -3.65 4.89 -14.98
C PHE A 70 -2.71 5.39 -16.07
N TYR A 71 -2.84 4.83 -17.27
CA TYR A 71 -2.13 5.30 -18.45
C TYR A 71 -2.86 6.49 -19.07
N THR A 72 -4.20 6.46 -19.04
CA THR A 72 -5.10 7.53 -19.47
C THR A 72 -6.39 7.50 -18.64
N PRO A 73 -6.94 8.68 -18.19
CA PRO A 73 -6.16 9.89 -17.97
C PRO A 73 -5.13 9.67 -16.87
N GLU A 74 -3.98 10.31 -17.03
CA GLU A 74 -2.90 10.22 -16.03
C GLU A 74 -3.32 10.89 -14.72
N GLY A 75 -3.01 10.26 -13.58
CA GLY A 75 -3.32 10.78 -12.26
C GLY A 75 -2.37 11.89 -11.82
N ASN A 76 -2.85 12.75 -10.94
CA ASN A 76 -2.05 13.80 -10.31
C ASN A 76 -1.50 13.33 -8.96
N ARG A 77 -0.30 13.81 -8.59
CA ARG A 77 0.27 13.58 -7.26
C ARG A 77 -0.40 14.48 -6.22
N ASP A 78 -0.76 13.90 -5.08
CA ASP A 78 -1.09 14.65 -3.88
C ASP A 78 0.21 15.02 -3.16
N GLY A 79 0.54 16.32 -3.10
CA GLY A 79 1.73 16.83 -2.40
C GLY A 79 1.72 16.60 -0.89
N HIS A 80 0.61 16.16 -0.31
CA HIS A 80 0.43 15.91 1.13
C HIS A 80 0.30 14.42 1.48
N ILE A 81 0.58 13.52 0.56
CA ILE A 81 0.37 12.07 0.76
C ILE A 81 1.15 11.51 1.96
N SER A 82 2.32 12.06 2.27
CA SER A 82 3.15 11.67 3.43
C SER A 82 2.83 12.40 4.73
N MET A 83 1.77 13.21 4.75
CA MET A 83 1.32 13.91 5.96
C MET A 83 0.32 13.03 6.73
N SER A 84 0.69 12.59 7.93
CA SER A 84 -0.13 11.68 8.74
C SER A 84 -1.51 12.21 9.09
N ASN A 85 -1.66 13.53 9.18
CA ASN A 85 -2.89 14.20 9.57
C ASN A 85 -3.71 14.79 8.40
N GLN A 86 -3.31 14.55 7.16
CA GLN A 86 -4.12 14.95 6.01
C GLN A 86 -5.44 14.19 6.01
N ILE A 87 -6.54 14.91 5.88
CA ILE A 87 -7.88 14.30 5.87
C ILE A 87 -7.99 13.35 4.67
N GLY A 88 -8.45 12.13 4.94
CA GLY A 88 -8.61 11.07 3.96
C GLY A 88 -7.96 9.76 4.42
N PHE A 89 -7.88 8.79 3.53
CA PHE A 89 -7.18 7.53 3.80
C PHE A 89 -5.67 7.80 3.96
N ARG A 90 -5.07 7.35 5.07
CA ARG A 90 -3.70 7.73 5.39
C ARG A 90 -2.70 6.60 5.38
N HIS A 91 -2.99 5.45 6.00
CA HIS A 91 -2.00 4.39 6.10
C HIS A 91 -2.61 2.99 6.07
N ILE A 92 -1.75 2.03 5.82
CA ILE A 92 -2.01 0.60 5.96
C ILE A 92 -1.07 0.09 7.04
N ALA A 93 -1.61 -0.60 8.03
CA ALA A 93 -0.81 -1.25 9.07
C ALA A 93 -0.57 -2.73 8.73
N LEU A 94 0.67 -3.16 8.90
CA LEU A 94 1.13 -4.53 8.73
C LEU A 94 1.54 -5.08 10.10
N GLU A 95 0.89 -6.14 10.55
CA GLU A 95 1.24 -6.80 11.79
C GLU A 95 2.51 -7.64 11.63
N VAL A 96 3.41 -7.53 12.59
CA VAL A 96 4.66 -8.30 12.65
C VAL A 96 4.85 -8.91 14.03
N LYS A 97 5.71 -9.94 14.14
CA LYS A 97 6.01 -10.61 15.43
C LYS A 97 7.18 -10.02 16.17
N ASP A 98 8.13 -9.41 15.47
CA ASP A 98 9.37 -8.84 16.01
C ASP A 98 9.67 -7.57 15.22
N ILE A 99 9.12 -6.45 15.71
CA ILE A 99 9.21 -5.17 15.02
C ILE A 99 10.65 -4.65 14.94
N GLU A 100 11.46 -4.89 15.96
CA GLU A 100 12.86 -4.45 15.99
C GLU A 100 13.66 -5.13 14.88
N SER A 101 13.52 -6.44 14.74
CA SER A 101 14.19 -7.21 13.70
C SER A 101 13.75 -6.78 12.30
N VAL A 102 12.43 -6.62 12.11
CA VAL A 102 11.87 -6.19 10.82
C VAL A 102 12.36 -4.79 10.43
N VAL A 103 12.38 -3.84 11.37
CA VAL A 103 12.87 -2.48 11.11
C VAL A 103 14.35 -2.51 10.70
N VAL A 104 15.19 -3.29 11.37
CA VAL A 104 16.60 -3.44 11.01
C VAL A 104 16.77 -3.98 9.59
N ASP A 105 16.02 -5.02 9.24
CA ASP A 105 16.12 -5.65 7.93
C ASP A 105 15.60 -4.75 6.80
N LEU A 106 14.49 -4.06 7.01
CA LEU A 106 13.94 -3.13 6.03
C LEU A 106 14.85 -1.90 5.83
N LYS A 107 15.47 -1.38 6.89
CA LYS A 107 16.46 -0.30 6.77
C LYS A 107 17.69 -0.73 5.96
N LYS A 108 18.18 -1.96 6.13
CA LYS A 108 19.27 -2.52 5.30
C LYS A 108 18.91 -2.59 3.82
N GLN A 109 17.62 -2.73 3.52
CA GLN A 109 17.11 -2.75 2.15
C GLN A 109 16.78 -1.35 1.60
N GLY A 110 17.14 -0.29 2.33
CA GLY A 110 16.97 1.09 1.90
C GLY A 110 15.57 1.68 2.13
N ILE A 111 14.73 1.02 2.93
CA ILE A 111 13.39 1.54 3.25
C ILE A 111 13.51 2.66 4.29
N THR A 112 12.84 3.78 4.03
CA THR A 112 12.88 4.98 4.86
C THR A 112 11.81 4.92 5.94
N PHE A 113 12.23 5.02 7.20
CA PHE A 113 11.37 5.21 8.36
C PHE A 113 11.38 6.68 8.76
N PHE A 114 10.23 7.25 9.05
CA PHE A 114 10.12 8.63 9.54
C PHE A 114 9.66 8.71 10.99
N SER A 115 9.41 7.57 11.63
CA SER A 115 9.22 7.50 13.07
C SER A 115 10.07 6.37 13.68
N GLU A 116 10.46 6.55 14.93
CA GLU A 116 11.06 5.47 15.73
C GLU A 116 9.98 4.55 16.27
N ILE A 117 10.38 3.33 16.67
CA ILE A 117 9.47 2.41 17.33
C ILE A 117 9.01 3.02 18.67
N GLN A 118 7.71 3.08 18.86
CA GLN A 118 7.07 3.53 20.10
C GLN A 118 6.26 2.39 20.69
N THR A 119 6.13 2.41 22.03
CA THR A 119 5.27 1.46 22.75
C THR A 119 4.05 2.20 23.26
N PHE A 120 2.89 1.70 22.93
CA PHE A 120 1.61 2.24 23.37
C PHE A 120 0.98 1.33 24.45
N ASN A 121 0.78 1.89 25.66
CA ASN A 121 0.13 1.24 26.81
C ASN A 121 0.67 -0.16 27.16
N ASN A 122 1.93 -0.46 26.91
CA ASN A 122 2.53 -1.79 27.05
C ASN A 122 1.76 -2.92 26.32
N GLN A 123 1.00 -2.58 25.27
CA GLN A 123 0.15 -3.52 24.54
C GLN A 123 0.56 -3.65 23.07
N LYS A 124 1.21 -2.61 22.54
CA LYS A 124 1.53 -2.54 21.12
C LYS A 124 2.79 -1.72 20.90
N LYS A 125 3.69 -2.21 20.05
CA LYS A 125 4.76 -1.43 19.47
C LYS A 125 4.40 -1.06 18.05
N LEU A 126 4.74 0.14 17.60
CA LEU A 126 4.44 0.62 16.26
C LEU A 126 5.46 1.64 15.76
N CYS A 127 5.57 1.74 14.46
CA CYS A 127 6.30 2.82 13.78
C CYS A 127 5.79 3.00 12.35
N TYR A 128 6.02 4.18 11.78
CA TYR A 128 5.66 4.51 10.42
C TYR A 128 6.86 4.51 9.48
N PHE A 129 6.64 4.09 8.25
CA PHE A 129 7.62 4.12 7.19
C PHE A 129 6.97 4.49 5.85
N LEU A 130 7.80 4.86 4.88
CA LEU A 130 7.32 5.28 3.57
C LEU A 130 7.32 4.12 2.58
N GLY A 131 6.17 3.91 1.99
CA GLY A 131 5.98 3.06 0.82
C GLY A 131 6.24 3.82 -0.48
N PRO A 132 5.85 3.21 -1.62
CA PRO A 132 6.00 3.84 -2.92
C PRO A 132 5.36 5.22 -2.96
N GLU A 133 6.06 6.18 -3.55
CA GLU A 133 5.56 7.54 -3.80
C GLU A 133 5.08 8.30 -2.55
N GLY A 134 5.59 7.92 -1.36
CA GLY A 134 5.28 8.57 -0.10
C GLY A 134 4.02 8.06 0.61
N ILE A 135 3.46 6.94 0.19
CA ILE A 135 2.37 6.27 0.91
C ILE A 135 2.83 5.88 2.31
N ILE A 136 2.03 6.19 3.32
CA ILE A 136 2.36 5.85 4.70
C ILE A 136 2.00 4.39 4.98
N LEU A 137 2.98 3.66 5.51
CA LEU A 137 2.80 2.30 6.02
C LEU A 137 3.15 2.26 7.51
N GLU A 138 2.50 1.38 8.25
CA GLU A 138 2.74 1.14 9.68
C GLU A 138 3.21 -0.29 9.89
N LEU A 139 4.20 -0.49 10.75
CA LEU A 139 4.45 -1.76 11.39
C LEU A 139 3.79 -1.76 12.76
N ALA A 140 3.15 -2.86 13.12
CA ALA A 140 2.50 -3.05 14.39
C ALA A 140 2.83 -4.43 14.98
N GLU A 141 3.30 -4.47 16.22
CA GLU A 141 3.51 -5.69 16.99
C GLU A 141 2.64 -5.63 18.26
N TYR A 142 1.78 -6.61 18.44
CA TYR A 142 0.97 -6.76 19.66
C TYR A 142 1.74 -7.59 20.69
N LEU A 143 1.81 -7.07 21.92
CA LEU A 143 2.56 -7.67 23.05
C LEU A 143 1.71 -8.62 23.87
#